data_5d08ee28bcb17a9be7448b215b326550
#
_entry.id   5d08ee28bcb17a9be7448b215b326550
#
_cell.length_a   1.000
_cell.length_b   1.000
_cell.length_c   1.000
_cell.angle_alpha   90.00
_cell.angle_beta   90.00
_cell.angle_gamma   90.00
#
_symmetry.space_group_name_H-M   'P 1'
#
loop_
_entity.id
_entity.type
_entity.pdbx_description
1 polymer ?
#
loop_
_entity_poly.entity_id
_entity_poly.type
_entity_poly.pdbx_seq_one_letter_code
_entity_poly.pdbx_strand_id
1 'polypeptide(L)'
;MRQLKISKQITGRDSFSIEKYLQEIGKIDVLTPDEEVALAKKIRSGDRAARELLVKSNLRFVVSVAKQYQNNGLSLGDLINEGNLGLIKAAECFDETKGFKFISYAVWWIRQSILQAIAENSRLVRLPLNKISSIN
;
A
#
# COMPACT_ATOMS: atom_id res chain seq x y z
N MET A 1 -18.92 8.90 -19.24
CA MET A 1 -18.54 8.63 -19.13
C MET A 1 -17.65 8.12 -19.14
N ARG A 2 -17.34 8.07 -19.30
CA ARG A 2 -16.38 7.51 -19.20
C ARG A 2 -16.42 6.39 -18.42
N GLN A 3 -17.13 6.16 -17.65
CA GLN A 3 -17.18 5.16 -16.75
C GLN A 3 -17.57 3.95 -17.40
N LEU A 4 -18.26 4.00 -18.36
CA LEU A 4 -18.69 2.92 -18.93
C LEU A 4 -17.75 2.15 -19.59
N LYS A 5 -16.96 2.67 -20.31
CA LYS A 5 -16.01 2.02 -20.96
C LYS A 5 -15.19 1.38 -20.06
N ILE A 6 -15.36 1.57 -18.91
CA ILE A 6 -14.63 1.02 -17.93
C ILE A 6 -14.34 -0.39 -18.04
N SER A 7 -15.28 -1.20 -18.17
CA SER A 7 -14.99 -2.58 -18.06
C SER A 7 -13.96 -3.03 -19.05
N LYS A 8 -14.03 -2.65 -20.25
CA LYS A 8 -13.15 -3.08 -21.15
C LYS A 8 -11.87 -2.44 -21.06
N GLN A 9 -11.84 -1.24 -20.85
CA GLN A 9 -10.64 -0.57 -20.80
C GLN A 9 -9.95 -0.62 -19.52
N ILE A 10 -10.55 -1.16 -18.52
CA ILE A 10 -9.93 -1.29 -17.24
C ILE A 10 -8.54 -1.80 -17.30
N THR A 11 -8.30 -2.87 -18.00
CA THR A 11 -6.97 -3.43 -18.03
C THR A 11 -5.97 -2.44 -18.59
N GLY A 12 -6.26 -1.89 -19.72
CA GLY A 12 -5.35 -0.95 -20.32
C GLY A 12 -5.19 0.29 -19.49
N ARG A 13 -6.28 0.75 -18.89
CA ARG A 13 -6.21 1.92 -18.11
C ARG A 13 -5.44 1.70 -16.87
N ASP A 14 -5.58 0.55 -16.24
CA ASP A 14 -4.87 0.24 -15.04
C ASP A 14 -3.39 0.28 -15.32
N SER A 15 -2.94 -0.32 -16.40
CA SER A 15 -1.53 -0.33 -16.71
C SER A 15 -1.04 1.08 -16.95
N PHE A 16 -1.81 1.85 -17.68
CA PHE A 16 -1.43 3.19 -17.98
C PHE A 16 -1.37 4.03 -16.73
N SER A 17 -2.34 3.86 -15.85
CA SER A 17 -2.40 4.60 -14.61
C SER A 17 -1.24 4.25 -13.71
N ILE A 18 -0.86 2.99 -13.68
CA ILE A 18 0.24 2.55 -12.85
C ILE A 18 1.54 3.17 -13.34
N GLU A 19 1.76 3.22 -14.64
CA GLU A 19 2.95 3.83 -15.17
C GLU A 19 3.05 5.30 -14.77
N LYS A 20 1.93 6.00 -14.87
CA LYS A 20 1.91 7.40 -14.51
C LYS A 20 2.17 7.56 -13.02
N TYR A 21 1.55 6.71 -12.23
CA TYR A 21 1.73 6.71 -10.79
C TYR A 21 3.20 6.50 -10.44
N LEU A 22 3.85 5.52 -11.06
CA LEU A 22 5.25 5.25 -10.79
C LEU A 22 6.14 6.44 -11.17
N GLN A 23 5.80 7.12 -12.25
CA GLN A 23 6.56 8.29 -12.63
C GLN A 23 6.41 9.39 -11.60
N GLU A 24 5.22 9.58 -11.09
CA GLU A 24 4.96 10.63 -10.12
C GLU A 24 5.62 10.36 -8.79
N ILE A 25 5.53 9.15 -8.28
CA ILE A 25 6.14 8.87 -7.00
C ILE A 25 7.66 8.84 -7.11
N GLY A 26 8.18 8.58 -8.30
CA GLY A 26 9.62 8.59 -8.52
C GLY A 26 10.23 9.97 -8.37
N LYS A 27 9.41 11.01 -8.44
CA LYS A 27 9.91 12.37 -8.30
C LYS A 27 10.00 12.82 -6.86
N ILE A 28 9.42 12.05 -5.94
CA ILE A 28 9.40 12.43 -4.54
C ILE A 28 10.70 11.99 -3.90
N ASP A 29 11.36 12.91 -3.21
CA ASP A 29 12.62 12.60 -2.57
C ASP A 29 12.47 11.69 -1.37
N VAL A 30 13.46 10.85 -1.15
CA VAL A 30 13.49 9.96 -0.02
C VAL A 30 13.94 10.77 1.19
N LEU A 31 13.33 10.53 2.33
CA LEU A 31 13.68 11.27 3.53
C LEU A 31 14.89 10.67 4.23
N THR A 32 15.66 11.52 4.88
CA THR A 32 16.77 11.04 5.70
C THR A 32 16.18 10.52 7.01
N PRO A 33 16.93 9.71 7.77
CA PRO A 33 16.44 9.24 9.06
C PRO A 33 16.09 10.37 10.02
N ASP A 34 16.86 11.45 9.99
CA ASP A 34 16.59 12.59 10.88
C ASP A 34 15.27 13.25 10.50
N GLU A 35 15.00 13.35 9.21
CA GLU A 35 13.76 13.92 8.75
C GLU A 35 12.59 13.04 9.16
N GLU A 36 12.76 11.72 9.13
CA GLU A 36 11.71 10.81 9.54
C GLU A 36 11.38 10.96 11.02
N VAL A 37 12.41 11.13 11.84
CA VAL A 37 12.20 11.32 13.26
C VAL A 37 11.45 12.62 13.51
N ALA A 38 11.84 13.68 12.82
CA ALA A 38 11.17 14.96 12.98
C ALA A 38 9.70 14.89 12.59
N LEU A 39 9.42 14.20 11.48
CA LEU A 39 8.05 14.03 11.04
C LEU A 39 7.24 13.18 12.00
N ALA A 40 7.85 12.13 12.56
CA ALA A 40 7.17 11.27 13.50
C ALA A 40 6.72 12.05 14.73
N LYS A 41 7.55 12.95 15.18
CA LYS A 41 7.20 13.78 16.33
C LYS A 41 6.02 14.70 16.01
N LYS A 42 6.00 15.26 14.80
CA LYS A 42 4.91 16.12 14.39
C LYS A 42 3.62 15.34 14.25
N ILE A 43 3.71 14.13 13.74
CA ILE A 43 2.54 13.27 13.57
C ILE A 43 1.91 12.98 14.92
N ARG A 44 2.72 12.75 15.93
CA ARG A 44 2.19 12.48 17.24
C ARG A 44 1.46 13.68 17.82
N SER A 45 1.81 14.87 17.39
CA SER A 45 1.12 16.05 17.85
C SER A 45 -0.07 16.40 16.95
N GLY A 46 -0.39 15.54 15.99
CA GLY A 46 -1.57 15.73 15.17
C GLY A 46 -1.37 16.40 13.82
N ASP A 47 -0.14 16.53 13.36
CA ASP A 47 0.14 17.21 12.11
C ASP A 47 -0.14 16.30 10.92
N ARG A 48 -1.21 16.58 10.21
CA ARG A 48 -1.59 15.77 9.06
C ARG A 48 -0.65 15.94 7.89
N ALA A 49 -0.12 17.13 7.70
CA ALA A 49 0.81 17.37 6.60
C ALA A 49 2.06 16.54 6.78
N ALA A 50 2.52 16.38 8.03
CA ALA A 50 3.68 15.57 8.32
C ALA A 50 3.41 14.11 8.00
N ARG A 51 2.21 13.63 8.31
CA ARG A 51 1.86 12.25 8.01
C ARG A 51 1.82 12.03 6.50
N GLU A 52 1.24 12.96 5.77
CA GLU A 52 1.17 12.84 4.32
C GLU A 52 2.55 12.82 3.70
N LEU A 53 3.45 13.62 4.21
CA LEU A 53 4.80 13.66 3.67
C LEU A 53 5.54 12.36 3.95
N LEU A 54 5.38 11.81 5.15
CA LEU A 54 6.03 10.55 5.49
C LEU A 54 5.50 9.43 4.60
N VAL A 55 4.21 9.42 4.35
CA VAL A 55 3.59 8.42 3.48
C VAL A 55 4.09 8.59 2.05
N LYS A 56 4.02 9.81 1.51
CA LYS A 56 4.44 10.05 0.14
C LYS A 56 5.86 9.66 -0.13
N SER A 57 6.73 9.91 0.82
CA SER A 57 8.15 9.64 0.63
C SER A 57 8.46 8.15 0.59
N ASN A 58 7.52 7.33 1.00
CA ASN A 58 7.72 5.90 1.04
C ASN A 58 6.80 5.11 0.10
N LEU A 59 6.12 5.81 -0.80
CA LEU A 59 5.24 5.13 -1.74
C LEU A 59 5.98 4.17 -2.67
N ARG A 60 7.21 4.52 -3.02
CA ARG A 60 8.01 3.63 -3.87
C ARG A 60 8.29 2.32 -3.19
N PHE A 61 8.45 2.36 -1.88
CA PHE A 61 8.72 1.15 -1.12
C PHE A 61 7.50 0.22 -1.17
N VAL A 62 6.31 0.81 -1.09
CA VAL A 62 5.08 0.02 -1.16
C VAL A 62 5.01 -0.72 -2.49
N VAL A 63 5.38 -0.04 -3.58
CA VAL A 63 5.35 -0.67 -4.89
C VAL A 63 6.30 -1.86 -4.92
N SER A 64 7.48 -1.71 -4.35
CA SER A 64 8.46 -2.80 -4.32
C SER A 64 7.92 -4.00 -3.56
N VAL A 65 7.26 -3.77 -2.45
CA VAL A 65 6.68 -4.85 -1.66
C VAL A 65 5.51 -5.49 -2.41
N ALA A 66 4.65 -4.65 -3.00
CA ALA A 66 3.48 -5.14 -3.72
C ALA A 66 3.86 -6.05 -4.87
N LYS A 67 4.95 -5.74 -5.55
CA LYS A 67 5.40 -6.56 -6.66
C LYS A 67 5.73 -7.99 -6.24
N GLN A 68 6.08 -8.20 -5.00
CA GLN A 68 6.42 -9.53 -4.51
C GLN A 68 5.18 -10.41 -4.37
N TYR A 69 4.02 -9.81 -4.38
CA TYR A 69 2.77 -10.55 -4.19
C TYR A 69 1.91 -10.65 -5.44
N GLN A 70 2.47 -10.37 -6.58
CA GLN A 70 1.72 -10.48 -7.82
C GLN A 70 1.32 -11.93 -8.07
N ASN A 71 0.34 -12.12 -8.91
CA ASN A 71 -0.14 -13.46 -9.25
C ASN A 71 -0.93 -14.16 -8.15
N ASN A 72 -1.55 -13.35 -7.30
CA ASN A 72 -2.36 -13.90 -6.23
C ASN A 72 -3.83 -13.51 -6.37
N GLY A 73 -4.24 -13.19 -7.58
CA GLY A 73 -5.64 -12.87 -7.82
C GLY A 73 -5.99 -11.40 -7.76
N LEU A 74 -5.09 -10.57 -7.28
CA LEU A 74 -5.33 -9.13 -7.24
C LEU A 74 -4.40 -8.45 -8.24
N SER A 75 -4.85 -7.36 -8.82
CA SER A 75 -4.02 -6.61 -9.75
C SER A 75 -2.93 -5.88 -8.98
N LEU A 76 -1.88 -5.48 -9.66
CA LEU A 76 -0.81 -4.74 -9.02
C LEU A 76 -1.36 -3.45 -8.42
N GLY A 77 -2.28 -2.78 -9.11
CA GLY A 77 -2.91 -1.58 -8.59
C GLY A 77 -3.63 -1.82 -7.28
N ASP A 78 -4.34 -2.95 -7.18
CA ASP A 78 -5.04 -3.30 -5.95
C ASP A 78 -4.04 -3.57 -4.84
N LEU A 79 -2.95 -4.27 -5.16
CA LEU A 79 -1.93 -4.59 -4.16
C LEU A 79 -1.28 -3.31 -3.64
N ILE A 80 -1.01 -2.37 -4.54
CA ILE A 80 -0.42 -1.10 -4.15
C ILE A 80 -1.38 -0.32 -3.25
N ASN A 81 -2.66 -0.30 -3.59
CA ASN A 81 -3.63 0.41 -2.78
C ASN A 81 -3.71 -0.18 -1.38
N GLU A 82 -3.71 -1.51 -1.27
CA GLU A 82 -3.76 -2.15 0.02
C GLU A 82 -2.48 -1.89 0.81
N GLY A 83 -1.35 -1.94 0.12
CA GLY A 83 -0.08 -1.65 0.77
C GLY A 83 -0.02 -0.22 1.27
N ASN A 84 -0.62 0.71 0.52
CA ASN A 84 -0.63 2.10 0.94
C ASN A 84 -1.47 2.29 2.21
N LEU A 85 -2.54 1.52 2.38
CA LEU A 85 -3.32 1.59 3.61
C LEU A 85 -2.46 1.11 4.78
N GLY A 86 -1.67 0.07 4.56
CA GLY A 86 -0.75 -0.40 5.59
C GLY A 86 0.31 0.65 5.92
N LEU A 87 0.79 1.35 4.90
CA LEU A 87 1.79 2.38 5.10
C LEU A 87 1.21 3.53 5.94
N ILE A 88 -0.03 3.92 5.69
CA ILE A 88 -0.68 4.96 6.44
C ILE A 88 -0.82 4.56 7.92
N LYS A 89 -1.17 3.29 8.14
CA LYS A 89 -1.31 2.78 9.48
C LYS A 89 0.04 2.83 10.17
N ALA A 90 1.10 2.46 9.46
CA ALA A 90 2.45 2.51 9.99
C ALA A 90 2.83 3.94 10.39
N ALA A 91 2.47 4.90 9.55
CA ALA A 91 2.80 6.30 9.84
C ALA A 91 2.08 6.78 11.09
N GLU A 92 0.86 6.30 11.31
CA GLU A 92 0.11 6.69 12.49
C GLU A 92 0.63 6.06 13.78
N CYS A 93 1.18 4.86 13.66
CA CYS A 93 1.61 4.11 14.83
C CYS A 93 3.10 4.13 15.10
N PHE A 94 3.87 4.72 14.22
CA PHE A 94 5.33 4.68 14.35
C PHE A 94 5.80 5.44 15.60
N ASP A 95 6.74 4.84 16.29
CA ASP A 95 7.32 5.45 17.49
C ASP A 95 8.82 5.57 17.25
N GLU A 96 9.28 6.78 17.00
CA GLU A 96 10.68 7.02 16.71
C GLU A 96 11.60 6.78 17.90
N THR A 97 11.03 6.70 19.09
CA THR A 97 11.85 6.48 20.29
C THR A 97 12.31 5.03 20.41
N LYS A 98 11.76 4.15 19.58
CA LYS A 98 12.14 2.74 19.64
C LYS A 98 13.45 2.44 18.93
N GLY A 99 13.99 3.40 18.23
CA GLY A 99 15.34 3.24 17.67
C GLY A 99 15.46 2.52 16.33
N PHE A 100 14.36 2.13 15.69
CA PHE A 100 14.46 1.52 14.38
C PHE A 100 13.95 2.49 13.31
N LYS A 101 14.32 2.21 12.07
CA LYS A 101 13.92 3.07 10.97
C LYS A 101 12.47 2.85 10.62
N PHE A 102 11.83 3.91 10.12
CA PHE A 102 10.44 3.82 9.74
C PHE A 102 10.20 2.70 8.72
N ILE A 103 11.07 2.56 7.75
CA ILE A 103 10.86 1.58 6.70
C ILE A 103 10.83 0.15 7.25
N SER A 104 11.64 -0.15 8.26
CA SER A 104 11.66 -1.47 8.87
C SER A 104 10.35 -1.78 9.58
N TYR A 105 9.75 -0.77 10.14
CA TYR A 105 8.49 -0.91 10.83
C TYR A 105 7.35 -0.98 9.80
N ALA A 106 7.40 -0.11 8.81
CA ALA A 106 6.35 0.01 7.82
C ALA A 106 6.19 -1.26 6.98
N VAL A 107 7.29 -1.96 6.69
CA VAL A 107 7.19 -3.14 5.86
C VAL A 107 6.25 -4.18 6.46
N TRP A 108 6.23 -4.28 7.78
CA TRP A 108 5.36 -5.24 8.45
C TRP A 108 3.89 -4.88 8.20
N TRP A 109 3.55 -3.60 8.34
CA TRP A 109 2.19 -3.15 8.13
C TRP A 109 1.77 -3.30 6.67
N ILE A 110 2.67 -2.99 5.75
CA ILE A 110 2.40 -3.09 4.33
C ILE A 110 2.12 -4.55 3.96
N ARG A 111 2.95 -5.46 4.44
CA ARG A 111 2.75 -6.87 4.15
C ARG A 111 1.47 -7.39 4.74
N GLN A 112 1.17 -7.00 5.97
CA GLN A 112 -0.05 -7.47 6.62
C GLN A 112 -1.30 -7.02 5.87
N SER A 113 -1.31 -5.78 5.42
CA SER A 113 -2.44 -5.26 4.67
C SER A 113 -2.61 -5.99 3.35
N ILE A 114 -1.50 -6.23 2.66
CA ILE A 114 -1.55 -6.93 1.38
C ILE A 114 -2.00 -8.38 1.57
N LEU A 115 -1.43 -9.06 2.55
CA LEU A 115 -1.78 -10.46 2.80
C LEU A 115 -3.24 -10.60 3.22
N GLN A 116 -3.72 -9.66 4.00
CA GLN A 116 -5.12 -9.68 4.41
C GLN A 116 -6.02 -9.49 3.19
N ALA A 117 -5.67 -8.58 2.30
CA ALA A 117 -6.45 -8.35 1.10
C ALA A 117 -6.47 -9.57 0.19
N ILE A 118 -5.34 -10.25 0.07
CA ILE A 118 -5.24 -11.45 -0.74
C ILE A 118 -6.11 -12.54 -0.12
N ALA A 119 -6.06 -12.69 1.19
CA ALA A 119 -6.85 -13.71 1.87
C ALA A 119 -8.34 -13.44 1.70
N GLU A 120 -8.75 -12.19 1.81
CA GLU A 120 -10.14 -11.85 1.66
C GLU A 120 -10.62 -12.05 0.23
N ASN A 121 -9.79 -11.70 -0.73
CA ASN A 121 -10.15 -11.87 -2.12
C ASN A 121 -10.27 -13.37 -2.43
N SER A 122 -9.36 -14.16 -1.91
CA SER A 122 -9.37 -15.57 -2.11
C SER A 122 -10.62 -16.17 -1.51
N ARG A 123 -10.99 -15.72 -0.34
CA ARG A 123 -12.15 -16.18 0.34
C ARG A 123 -13.41 -15.83 -0.43
N LEU A 124 -13.51 -14.63 -0.95
CA LEU A 124 -14.66 -14.23 -1.71
C LEU A 124 -14.79 -15.04 -2.99
N VAL A 125 -13.73 -15.33 -3.63
CA VAL A 125 -13.74 -16.08 -4.84
C VAL A 125 -14.03 -17.54 -4.56
N ARG A 126 -13.44 -18.07 -3.51
CA ARG A 126 -13.60 -19.48 -3.22
C ARG A 126 -14.90 -19.87 -2.56
N LEU A 127 -15.47 -19.01 -1.77
CA LEU A 127 -16.69 -19.34 -1.11
C LEU A 127 -17.76 -19.89 -2.02
N PRO A 128 -18.05 -19.29 -3.14
CA PRO A 128 -19.07 -19.82 -4.03
C PRO A 128 -18.72 -21.21 -4.51
N LEU A 129 -17.46 -21.43 -4.74
CA LEU A 129 -17.03 -22.69 -5.25
C LEU A 129 -16.91 -23.69 -4.18
N ASN A 130 -16.38 -23.30 -3.11
CA ASN A 130 -16.12 -24.19 -2.06
C ASN A 130 -17.12 -24.31 -1.02
N LYS A 131 -18.19 -23.66 -1.12
CA LYS A 131 -19.17 -23.75 -0.17
C LYS A 131 -19.33 -25.16 0.10
N ILE A 132 -19.12 -25.88 -0.89
CA ILE A 132 -19.25 -27.26 -0.79
C ILE A 132 -18.13 -27.90 -0.14
N SER A 133 -17.00 -27.64 -0.59
CA SER A 133 -15.89 -28.31 -0.03
C SER A 133 -15.18 -27.60 1.04
N SER A 134 -15.19 -26.36 1.04
CA SER A 134 -14.40 -25.72 2.00
C SER A 134 -14.97 -25.85 3.32
N ILE A 135 -16.16 -26.04 3.38
CA ILE A 135 -16.72 -26.14 4.61
C ILE A 135 -16.19 -27.32 5.20
N ASN A 136 -15.68 -28.10 4.42
CA ASN A 136 -15.12 -29.28 4.92
C ASN A 136 -13.90 -29.09 5.66
#